data_58b000a71da6c4ebed895682a50646a3
#
_entry.id   58b000a71da6c4ebed895682a50646a3
#
_cell.length_a   1.000
_cell.length_b   1.000
_cell.length_c   1.000
_cell.angle_alpha   90.00
_cell.angle_beta   90.00
_cell.angle_gamma   90.00
#
_symmetry.space_group_name_H-M   'P 1'
#
loop_
_entity.id
_entity.type
_entity.pdbx_description
1 polymer ?
#
loop_
_entity_poly.entity_id
_entity_poly.type
_entity_poly.pdbx_seq_one_letter_code
_entity_poly.pdbx_strand_id
1 'polypeptide(L)'
;MVSQNSTQTTNTPKFNNSISPVSSRKRSSLSSQLVGWQRNPFNAVATSSEADIDGASITSEEEKDIEKSILLKNLERYNVEIVAEFNNEKIVLIDNRRFRQGEYLNSDILIDRIENDQITFRNGSTTVTRNVGN
;
A
#
# COMPACT_ATOMS: atom_id res chain seq x y z
N MET A 1 -49.20 -29.15 -35.67
CA MET A 1 -48.63 -27.86 -35.17
C MET A 1 -48.87 -27.79 -33.70
N VAL A 2 -47.85 -27.93 -32.93
CA VAL A 2 -47.92 -27.88 -31.46
C VAL A 2 -47.47 -26.53 -31.01
N SER A 3 -48.41 -25.72 -30.52
CA SER A 3 -48.10 -24.45 -29.82
C SER A 3 -47.65 -24.79 -28.42
N GLN A 4 -46.38 -24.62 -28.16
CA GLN A 4 -45.87 -24.67 -26.79
C GLN A 4 -45.97 -23.27 -26.18
N ASN A 5 -46.96 -23.07 -25.36
CA ASN A 5 -47.03 -21.93 -24.44
C ASN A 5 -46.12 -22.21 -23.25
N SER A 6 -44.96 -21.66 -23.30
CA SER A 6 -44.06 -21.60 -22.13
C SER A 6 -44.50 -20.43 -21.25
N THR A 7 -45.32 -20.68 -20.30
CA THR A 7 -45.57 -19.74 -19.19
C THR A 7 -44.33 -19.77 -18.28
N GLN A 8 -43.44 -18.80 -18.46
CA GLN A 8 -42.40 -18.55 -17.47
C GLN A 8 -43.03 -17.87 -16.27
N THR A 9 -43.24 -18.63 -15.23
CA THR A 9 -43.54 -18.09 -13.90
C THR A 9 -42.24 -17.49 -13.35
N THR A 10 -42.10 -16.19 -13.47
CA THR A 10 -41.03 -15.47 -12.77
C THR A 10 -41.40 -15.40 -11.31
N ASN A 11 -40.90 -16.35 -10.55
CA ASN A 11 -40.85 -16.25 -9.09
C ASN A 11 -39.83 -15.20 -8.72
N THR A 12 -40.28 -13.96 -8.64
CA THR A 12 -39.51 -12.92 -7.96
C THR A 12 -39.54 -13.21 -6.48
N PRO A 13 -38.41 -13.45 -5.83
CA PRO A 13 -38.39 -13.54 -4.38
C PRO A 13 -38.76 -12.17 -3.84
N LYS A 14 -39.89 -12.06 -3.21
CA LYS A 14 -40.22 -10.91 -2.39
C LYS A 14 -39.26 -10.92 -1.22
N PHE A 15 -38.20 -10.16 -1.32
CA PHE A 15 -37.41 -9.80 -0.16
C PHE A 15 -38.28 -8.93 0.72
N ASN A 16 -38.91 -9.54 1.68
CA ASN A 16 -39.49 -8.81 2.79
C ASN A 16 -38.33 -8.23 3.58
N ASN A 17 -37.85 -7.08 3.16
CA ASN A 17 -37.06 -6.21 3.99
C ASN A 17 -37.96 -5.60 5.08
N SER A 18 -38.54 -6.43 5.91
CA SER A 18 -38.98 -5.96 7.20
C SER A 18 -37.76 -5.81 8.06
N ILE A 19 -36.97 -4.77 7.78
CA ILE A 19 -36.03 -4.24 8.74
C ILE A 19 -36.94 -3.71 9.84
N SER A 20 -37.17 -4.54 10.83
CA SER A 20 -37.69 -4.05 12.10
C SER A 20 -36.84 -2.89 12.50
N PRO A 21 -37.37 -1.68 12.72
CA PRO A 21 -36.55 -0.63 13.27
C PRO A 21 -36.02 -1.19 14.58
N VAL A 22 -34.74 -1.47 14.60
CA VAL A 22 -34.08 -1.82 15.84
C VAL A 22 -34.38 -0.67 16.75
N SER A 23 -35.30 -0.90 17.68
CA SER A 23 -35.69 0.11 18.63
C SER A 23 -34.42 0.73 19.15
N SER A 24 -34.35 2.03 19.04
CA SER A 24 -33.24 2.83 19.49
C SER A 24 -32.92 2.42 20.93
N ARG A 25 -31.99 1.46 21.04
CA ARG A 25 -31.37 1.21 22.31
C ARG A 25 -30.75 2.54 22.70
N LYS A 26 -31.28 3.08 23.78
CA LYS A 26 -30.79 4.31 24.37
C LYS A 26 -29.29 4.22 24.40
N ARG A 27 -28.62 4.93 23.51
CA ARG A 27 -27.16 5.04 23.47
C ARG A 27 -26.59 5.75 24.71
N SER A 28 -27.45 6.08 25.64
CA SER A 28 -27.12 6.78 26.88
C SER A 28 -26.32 5.93 27.87
N SER A 29 -26.31 4.60 27.73
CA SER A 29 -25.57 3.74 28.65
C SER A 29 -24.10 3.55 28.29
N LEU A 30 -23.70 3.85 27.03
CA LEU A 30 -22.31 3.72 26.61
C LEU A 30 -21.47 4.96 26.91
N SER A 31 -22.09 6.13 27.02
CA SER A 31 -21.37 7.35 27.35
C SER A 31 -20.92 7.42 28.80
N SER A 32 -21.62 6.72 29.70
CA SER A 32 -21.23 6.67 31.11
C SER A 32 -20.11 5.68 31.42
N GLN A 33 -19.87 4.71 30.55
CA GLN A 33 -18.75 3.78 30.70
C GLN A 33 -17.44 4.31 30.13
N LEU A 34 -17.48 5.36 29.34
CA LEU A 34 -16.30 6.00 28.75
C LEU A 34 -15.66 7.04 29.66
N VAL A 35 -16.17 7.24 30.86
CA VAL A 35 -15.58 8.18 31.83
C VAL A 35 -14.16 7.78 32.23
N GLY A 36 -13.80 6.52 32.07
CA GLY A 36 -12.43 6.03 32.28
C GLY A 36 -11.42 6.42 31.19
N TRP A 37 -11.90 6.88 30.03
CA TRP A 37 -11.04 7.21 28.88
C TRP A 37 -10.76 8.70 28.74
N GLN A 38 -11.14 9.50 29.73
CA GLN A 38 -10.78 10.94 29.76
C GLN A 38 -9.28 11.17 29.97
N ARG A 39 -8.56 10.16 30.36
CA ARG A 39 -7.11 10.16 30.33
C ARG A 39 -6.67 9.51 29.02
N ASN A 40 -6.51 10.33 28.01
CA ASN A 40 -5.79 9.93 26.83
C ASN A 40 -4.40 9.47 27.28
N PRO A 41 -4.07 8.16 27.21
CA PRO A 41 -2.76 7.68 27.66
C PRO A 41 -1.61 8.26 26.81
N PHE A 42 -1.95 8.85 25.66
CA PHE A 42 -1.01 9.53 24.76
C PHE A 42 -0.99 11.05 24.99
N ASN A 43 -1.88 11.57 25.81
CA ASN A 43 -1.83 12.94 26.28
C ASN A 43 -1.28 12.94 27.71
N ALA A 44 -0.11 12.37 27.87
CA ALA A 44 0.72 12.69 29.00
C ALA A 44 0.99 14.19 28.88
N VAL A 45 0.22 14.98 29.62
CA VAL A 45 0.61 16.34 29.91
C VAL A 45 2.01 16.20 30.47
N ALA A 46 2.98 16.54 29.68
CA ALA A 46 4.32 16.75 30.14
C ALA A 46 4.22 17.86 31.18
N THR A 47 4.03 17.48 32.43
CA THR A 47 4.41 18.35 33.52
C THR A 47 5.89 18.59 33.28
N SER A 48 6.16 19.79 32.89
CA SER A 48 7.47 20.40 32.74
C SER A 48 8.42 19.91 33.84
N SER A 49 9.16 18.90 33.54
CA SER A 49 10.50 18.74 34.00
C SER A 49 11.36 19.05 32.78
N GLU A 50 12.00 20.17 32.82
CA GLU A 50 13.08 20.50 31.92
C GLU A 50 14.14 19.40 32.02
N ALA A 51 13.96 18.36 31.26
CA ALA A 51 15.02 17.51 30.81
C ALA A 51 15.23 17.94 29.38
N ASP A 52 16.34 18.58 29.12
CA ASP A 52 16.90 18.76 27.79
C ASP A 52 16.99 17.38 27.14
N ILE A 53 15.87 16.95 26.57
CA ILE A 53 15.90 15.97 25.51
C ILE A 53 16.32 16.84 24.32
N ASP A 54 17.62 16.84 24.03
CA ASP A 54 18.08 17.11 22.70
C ASP A 54 17.15 16.36 21.77
N GLY A 55 16.16 17.07 21.27
CA GLY A 55 15.32 16.59 20.21
C GLY A 55 16.28 16.31 19.07
N ALA A 56 16.67 15.06 18.93
CA ALA A 56 17.34 14.58 17.75
C ALA A 56 16.37 14.89 16.62
N SER A 57 16.52 16.07 16.06
CA SER A 57 15.94 16.45 14.79
C SER A 57 16.50 15.44 13.81
N ILE A 58 15.72 14.40 13.52
CA ILE A 58 16.05 13.48 12.45
C ILE A 58 16.21 14.38 11.24
N THR A 59 17.43 14.56 10.81
CA THR A 59 17.73 15.37 9.65
C THR A 59 17.05 14.73 8.46
N SER A 60 16.51 15.50 7.57
CA SER A 60 15.82 15.00 6.36
C SER A 60 16.69 14.09 5.51
N GLU A 61 17.97 14.05 5.76
CA GLU A 61 18.94 13.15 5.13
C GLU A 61 18.87 11.73 5.73
N GLU A 62 18.74 11.62 7.05
CA GLU A 62 18.61 10.32 7.73
C GLU A 62 17.31 9.61 7.34
N GLU A 63 16.21 10.34 7.16
CA GLU A 63 14.95 9.76 6.67
C GLU A 63 15.11 9.18 5.26
N LYS A 64 15.81 9.87 4.38
CA LYS A 64 16.08 9.39 3.02
C LYS A 64 16.95 8.14 3.00
N ASP A 65 17.91 8.05 3.89
CA ASP A 65 18.80 6.88 3.99
C ASP A 65 18.01 5.65 4.50
N ILE A 66 17.08 5.86 5.42
CA ILE A 66 16.19 4.80 5.92
C ILE A 66 15.27 4.32 4.79
N GLU A 67 14.61 5.22 4.05
CA GLU A 67 13.76 4.88 2.92
C GLU A 67 14.52 4.13 1.84
N LYS A 68 15.74 4.56 1.54
CA LYS A 68 16.64 3.90 0.58
C LYS A 68 16.98 2.49 1.03
N SER A 69 17.29 2.30 2.31
CA SER A 69 17.58 0.99 2.89
C SER A 69 16.38 0.05 2.80
N ILE A 70 15.18 0.55 3.06
CA ILE A 70 13.94 -0.21 2.95
C ILE A 70 13.70 -0.61 1.49
N LEU A 71 13.89 0.33 0.55
CA LEU A 71 13.73 0.06 -0.87
C LEU A 71 14.73 -0.99 -1.36
N LEU A 72 16.00 -0.90 -0.96
CA LEU A 72 17.02 -1.90 -1.27
C LEU A 72 16.62 -3.29 -0.76
N LYS A 73 16.20 -3.39 0.48
CA LYS A 73 15.76 -4.65 1.07
C LYS A 73 14.55 -5.25 0.36
N ASN A 74 13.63 -4.41 -0.10
CA ASN A 74 12.50 -4.87 -0.89
C ASN A 74 12.95 -5.36 -2.27
N LEU A 75 13.94 -4.73 -2.87
CA LEU A 75 14.50 -5.11 -4.17
C LEU A 75 15.33 -6.40 -4.11
N GLU A 76 15.90 -6.77 -2.95
CA GLU A 76 16.62 -8.03 -2.77
C GLU A 76 15.79 -9.27 -3.06
N ARG A 77 14.47 -9.15 -2.94
CA ARG A 77 13.54 -10.25 -3.21
C ARG A 77 13.37 -10.53 -4.70
N TYR A 78 13.75 -9.61 -5.54
CA TYR A 78 13.61 -9.69 -6.99
C TYR A 78 14.95 -10.06 -7.63
N ASN A 79 14.90 -11.07 -8.48
CA ASN A 79 16.06 -11.47 -9.25
C ASN A 79 16.08 -10.70 -10.57
N VAL A 80 17.04 -9.79 -10.69
CA VAL A 80 17.26 -9.04 -11.92
C VAL A 80 18.22 -9.83 -12.78
N GLU A 81 17.73 -10.38 -13.89
CA GLU A 81 18.48 -11.35 -14.69
C GLU A 81 19.24 -10.69 -15.83
N ILE A 82 18.53 -10.05 -16.72
CA ILE A 82 19.09 -9.54 -17.98
C ILE A 82 18.45 -8.22 -18.37
N VAL A 83 19.27 -7.31 -18.89
CA VAL A 83 18.82 -6.18 -19.68
C VAL A 83 19.02 -6.50 -21.14
N ALA A 84 17.99 -6.39 -21.94
CA ALA A 84 18.03 -6.58 -23.38
C ALA A 84 17.47 -5.36 -24.10
N GLU A 85 18.02 -5.06 -25.25
CA GLU A 85 17.47 -4.04 -26.13
C GLU A 85 16.72 -4.72 -27.27
N PHE A 86 15.46 -4.36 -27.44
CA PHE A 86 14.60 -4.87 -28.50
C PHE A 86 13.83 -3.72 -29.14
N ASN A 87 13.96 -3.57 -30.45
CA ASN A 87 13.33 -2.49 -31.19
C ASN A 87 13.61 -1.08 -30.64
N ASN A 88 14.85 -0.83 -30.21
CA ASN A 88 15.25 0.44 -29.62
C ASN A 88 14.62 0.73 -28.24
N GLU A 89 13.97 -0.26 -27.65
CA GLU A 89 13.45 -0.20 -26.28
C GLU A 89 14.29 -1.10 -25.37
N LYS A 90 14.65 -0.59 -24.21
CA LYS A 90 15.34 -1.37 -23.19
C LYS A 90 14.32 -2.10 -22.33
N ILE A 91 14.51 -3.39 -22.23
CA ILE A 91 13.66 -4.31 -21.46
C ILE A 91 14.53 -4.99 -20.43
N VAL A 92 14.03 -5.09 -19.21
CA VAL A 92 14.64 -5.87 -18.14
C VAL A 92 13.80 -7.12 -17.86
N LEU A 93 14.49 -8.22 -17.59
CA LEU A 93 13.89 -9.44 -17.10
C LEU A 93 14.09 -9.51 -15.58
N ILE A 94 12.99 -9.53 -14.85
CA ILE A 94 12.96 -9.64 -13.38
C ILE A 94 12.00 -10.79 -13.01
N ASP A 95 12.51 -11.80 -12.33
CA ASP A 95 11.75 -13.00 -11.94
C ASP A 95 11.01 -13.64 -13.14
N ASN A 96 11.67 -13.81 -14.29
CA ASN A 96 11.09 -14.29 -15.55
C ASN A 96 9.97 -13.42 -16.15
N ARG A 97 9.79 -12.21 -15.68
CA ARG A 97 8.83 -11.24 -16.21
C ARG A 97 9.55 -10.10 -16.90
N ARG A 98 8.99 -9.68 -18.03
CA ARG A 98 9.54 -8.56 -18.80
C ARG A 98 8.96 -7.25 -18.31
N PHE A 99 9.84 -6.29 -18.09
CA PHE A 99 9.48 -4.94 -17.72
C PHE A 99 10.20 -3.93 -18.61
N ARG A 100 9.54 -2.82 -18.84
CA ARG A 100 10.07 -1.68 -19.59
C ARG A 100 10.35 -0.51 -18.66
N GLN A 101 11.09 0.44 -19.16
CA GLN A 101 11.24 1.71 -18.46
C GLN A 101 9.87 2.39 -18.33
N GLY A 102 9.57 2.89 -17.15
CA GLY A 102 8.29 3.50 -16.80
C GLY A 102 7.21 2.52 -16.33
N GLU A 103 7.49 1.22 -16.29
CA GLU A 103 6.57 0.23 -15.74
C GLU A 103 6.77 0.03 -14.23
N TYR A 104 5.69 -0.36 -13.57
CA TYR A 104 5.74 -0.67 -12.16
C TYR A 104 6.08 -2.15 -11.93
N LEU A 105 7.08 -2.39 -11.10
CA LEU A 105 7.44 -3.73 -10.65
C LEU A 105 6.36 -4.29 -9.72
N ASN A 106 5.84 -3.42 -8.86
CA ASN A 106 4.68 -3.65 -7.99
C ASN A 106 3.93 -2.33 -7.80
N SER A 107 2.97 -2.26 -6.85
CA SER A 107 2.18 -1.04 -6.59
C SER A 107 3.02 0.19 -6.22
N ASP A 108 4.23 -0.01 -5.71
CA ASP A 108 5.01 1.04 -5.06
C ASP A 108 6.34 1.33 -5.75
N ILE A 109 6.86 0.37 -6.50
CA ILE A 109 8.19 0.44 -7.11
C ILE A 109 8.08 0.61 -8.62
N LEU A 110 8.55 1.74 -9.12
CA LEU A 110 8.63 2.08 -10.53
C LEU A 110 10.02 1.80 -11.07
N ILE A 111 10.12 1.26 -12.28
CA ILE A 111 11.37 1.16 -13.03
C ILE A 111 11.59 2.50 -13.74
N ASP A 112 12.40 3.35 -13.13
CA ASP A 112 12.61 4.72 -13.58
C ASP A 112 13.52 4.79 -14.82
N ARG A 113 14.63 4.03 -14.79
CA ARG A 113 15.61 4.00 -15.90
C ARG A 113 16.22 2.61 -16.05
N ILE A 114 16.43 2.21 -17.27
CA ILE A 114 17.15 0.99 -17.64
C ILE A 114 18.39 1.38 -18.44
N GLU A 115 19.56 1.05 -17.93
CA GLU A 115 20.85 1.19 -18.59
C GLU A 115 21.41 -0.20 -18.91
N ASN A 116 22.55 -0.29 -19.60
CA ASN A 116 23.06 -1.59 -20.05
C ASN A 116 23.35 -2.54 -18.88
N ASP A 117 23.92 -2.00 -17.79
CA ASP A 117 24.39 -2.76 -16.63
C ASP A 117 23.69 -2.36 -15.33
N GLN A 118 22.78 -1.38 -15.40
CA GLN A 118 22.19 -0.79 -14.22
C GLN A 118 20.70 -0.50 -14.43
N ILE A 119 19.93 -0.67 -13.37
CA ILE A 119 18.52 -0.31 -13.34
C ILE A 119 18.29 0.60 -12.16
N THR A 120 17.61 1.70 -12.42
CA THR A 120 17.18 2.63 -11.39
C THR A 120 15.71 2.37 -11.06
N PHE A 121 15.45 2.06 -9.81
CA PHE A 121 14.12 1.90 -9.24
C PHE A 121 13.76 3.12 -8.43
N ARG A 122 12.48 3.48 -8.44
CA ARG A 122 11.95 4.61 -7.68
C ARG A 122 10.73 4.19 -6.86
N ASN A 123 10.71 4.63 -5.62
CA ASN A 123 9.56 4.55 -4.75
C ASN A 123 9.29 5.94 -4.17
N GLY A 124 8.20 6.58 -4.57
CA GLY A 124 7.93 7.97 -4.21
C GLY A 124 9.06 8.91 -4.62
N SER A 125 9.72 9.51 -3.63
CA SER A 125 10.86 10.42 -3.81
C SER A 125 12.22 9.71 -3.80
N THR A 126 12.25 8.46 -3.39
CA THR A 126 13.50 7.71 -3.16
C THR A 126 13.87 6.89 -4.39
N THR A 127 15.12 7.00 -4.81
CA THR A 127 15.68 6.26 -5.95
C THR A 127 16.84 5.38 -5.53
N VAL A 128 16.90 4.20 -6.11
CA VAL A 128 17.97 3.23 -5.89
C VAL A 128 18.40 2.65 -7.23
N THR A 129 19.70 2.58 -7.46
CA THR A 129 20.27 1.94 -8.63
C THR A 129 20.87 0.58 -8.23
N ARG A 130 20.58 -0.44 -9.03
CA ARG A 130 21.09 -1.79 -8.85
C ARG A 130 21.78 -2.24 -10.14
N ASN A 131 22.92 -2.92 -9.98
CA ASN A 131 23.62 -3.55 -11.10
C ASN A 131 22.89 -4.83 -11.52
N VAL A 132 22.93 -5.13 -12.81
CA VAL A 132 22.36 -6.36 -13.38
C VAL A 132 23.37 -7.49 -13.25
N GLY A 133 22.91 -8.65 -12.82
CA GLY A 133 23.76 -9.85 -12.75
C GLY A 133 24.67 -9.95 -11.52
N ASN A 134 24.34 -9.25 -10.46
CA ASN A 134 25.07 -9.34 -9.19
C ASN A 134 24.14 -9.74 -8.06
#